data_50dd5122dc99086e74c890e69b3eacd0
#
_entry.id   50dd5122dc99086e74c890e69b3eacd0
#
_cell.length_a   1.000
_cell.length_b   1.000
_cell.length_c   1.000
_cell.angle_alpha   90.00
_cell.angle_beta   90.00
_cell.angle_gamma   90.00
#
_symmetry.space_group_name_H-M   'P 1'
#
loop_
_entity.id
_entity.type
_entity.pdbx_description
1 polymer ?
#
loop_
_entity_poly.entity_id
_entity_poly.type
_entity_poly.pdbx_seq_one_letter_code
_entity_poly.pdbx_strand_id
1 'polypeptide(L)' 'VINNSIILELKAADALRPEHEFQLINYLKATDIEIGYLLNFGKHPEFKRKIFSHH' A
#
# COMPACT_ATOMS: atom_id res chain seq x y z
N VAL A 1 19.54 3.25 2.83
CA VAL A 1 19.15 2.86 2.71
C VAL A 1 18.42 2.52 2.59
N ILE A 2 18.29 2.53 2.34
CA ILE A 2 17.57 2.25 2.18
C ILE A 2 17.01 1.41 1.83
N ASN A 3 16.83 0.96 1.90
CA ASN A 3 16.25 0.16 1.60
C ASN A 3 15.07 0.17 1.56
N ASN A 4 14.61 0.59 1.55
CA ASN A 4 13.53 0.71 1.49
C ASN A 4 12.76 -0.01 0.75
N SER A 5 12.46 -0.91 1.04
CA SER A 5 11.74 -1.87 0.31
C SER A 5 10.28 -1.91 0.64
N ILE A 6 9.81 -1.05 1.49
CA ILE A 6 8.43 -1.09 1.97
C ILE A 6 7.82 0.30 1.94
N ILE A 7 6.60 0.38 1.40
CA ILE A 7 5.79 1.60 1.49
C ILE A 7 4.66 1.32 2.48
N LEU A 8 4.42 2.27 3.35
CA LEU A 8 3.29 2.21 4.27
C LEU A 8 2.36 3.37 3.99
N GLU A 9 1.13 3.04 3.58
CA GLU A 9 0.08 4.03 3.35
C GLU A 9 -0.95 3.94 4.46
N LEU A 10 -1.22 5.07 5.09
CA LEU A 10 -2.22 5.13 6.16
C LEU A 10 -3.48 5.79 5.64
N LYS A 11 -4.61 5.20 5.97
CA LYS A 11 -5.93 5.71 5.57
C LYS A 11 -6.83 5.80 6.80
N ALA A 12 -7.71 6.77 6.78
CA ALA A 12 -8.72 6.92 7.82
C ALA A 12 -10.07 7.01 7.13
N ALA A 13 -10.53 5.87 6.61
CA ALA A 13 -11.77 5.79 5.84
C ALA A 13 -12.70 4.77 6.47
N ASP A 14 -13.97 4.79 6.06
CA ASP A 14 -14.92 3.82 6.58
C ASP A 14 -14.50 2.40 6.25
N ALA A 15 -13.95 2.19 5.07
CA ALA A 15 -13.44 0.90 4.66
C ALA A 15 -12.43 1.12 3.53
N LEU A 16 -11.57 0.13 3.33
CA LEU A 16 -10.66 0.18 2.20
C LEU A 16 -11.44 -0.17 0.93
N ARG A 17 -11.14 0.57 -0.14
CA ARG A 17 -11.81 0.39 -1.42
C ARG A 17 -10.80 -0.04 -2.47
N PRO A 18 -11.25 -0.62 -3.58
CA PRO A 18 -10.33 -1.05 -4.63
C PRO A 18 -9.41 0.07 -5.12
N GLU A 19 -9.90 1.31 -5.19
CA GLU A 19 -9.06 2.41 -5.65
C GLU A 19 -7.89 2.67 -4.72
N HIS A 20 -8.04 2.39 -3.43
CA HIS A 20 -6.93 2.52 -2.49
C HIS A 20 -5.83 1.53 -2.83
N GLU A 21 -6.22 0.31 -3.17
CA GLU A 21 -5.26 -0.72 -3.54
C GLU A 21 -4.59 -0.40 -4.86
N PHE A 22 -5.34 0.14 -5.82
CA PHE A 22 -4.77 0.55 -7.09
C PHE A 22 -3.74 1.65 -6.91
N GLN A 23 -4.01 2.60 -6.02
CA GLN A 23 -3.06 3.65 -5.73
C GLN A 23 -1.75 3.09 -5.20
N LEU A 24 -1.85 2.13 -4.30
CA LEU A 24 -0.66 1.51 -3.73
C LEU A 24 0.12 0.75 -4.81
N ILE A 25 -0.58 0.00 -5.65
CA ILE A 25 0.06 -0.73 -6.75
C ILE A 25 0.77 0.25 -7.69
N ASN A 26 0.13 1.39 -7.99
CA ASN A 26 0.74 2.39 -8.86
C ASN A 26 2.02 2.96 -8.25
N TYR A 27 2.03 3.15 -6.94
CA TYR A 27 3.24 3.57 -6.25
C TYR A 27 4.35 2.54 -6.44
N LEU A 28 4.02 1.28 -6.26
CA LEU A 28 5.00 0.22 -6.41
C LEU A 28 5.54 0.17 -7.83
N LYS A 29 4.66 0.37 -8.82
CA LYS A 29 5.08 0.40 -10.22
C LYS A 29 6.03 1.55 -10.51
N ALA A 30 5.81 2.68 -9.87
CA ALA A 30 6.56 3.89 -10.15
C ALA A 30 7.88 3.97 -9.40
N THR A 31 8.13 3.04 -8.49
CA THR A 31 9.33 3.03 -7.67
C THR A 31 10.02 1.69 -7.78
N ASP A 32 11.17 1.55 -7.14
CA ASP A 32 11.84 0.25 -7.06
C ASP A 32 11.35 -0.57 -5.89
N ILE A 33 10.39 -0.06 -5.15
CA ILE A 33 9.87 -0.74 -3.97
C ILE A 33 8.89 -1.81 -4.39
N GLU A 34 8.99 -2.99 -3.78
CA GLU A 34 8.20 -4.14 -4.18
C GLU A 34 7.09 -4.49 -3.20
N ILE A 35 7.17 -4.01 -1.98
CA ILE A 35 6.19 -4.37 -0.96
C ILE A 35 5.50 -3.11 -0.45
N GLY A 36 4.18 -3.15 -0.41
CA GLY A 36 3.40 -2.06 0.12
C GLY A 36 2.37 -2.55 1.11
N TYR A 37 2.18 -1.78 2.16
CA TYR A 37 1.15 -2.03 3.15
C TYR A 37 0.14 -0.91 3.13
N LEU A 38 -1.12 -1.28 3.19
CA LEU A 38 -2.22 -0.33 3.25
C LEU A 38 -2.95 -0.57 4.56
N LEU A 39 -2.89 0.40 5.46
CA LEU A 39 -3.49 0.29 6.78
C LEU A 39 -4.60 1.30 6.92
N ASN A 40 -5.81 0.82 7.17
CA ASN A 40 -6.94 1.67 7.47
C ASN A 40 -7.21 1.64 8.96
N PHE A 41 -7.14 2.80 9.59
CA PHE A 41 -7.45 2.91 11.02
C PHE A 41 -8.71 3.75 11.25
N GLY A 42 -9.59 3.77 10.25
CA GLY A 42 -10.87 4.44 10.38
C GLY A 42 -11.88 3.59 11.12
N LYS A 43 -13.15 3.74 10.75
CA LYS A 43 -14.24 3.09 11.48
C LYS A 43 -14.11 1.57 11.47
N HIS A 44 -13.67 0.99 10.36
CA HIS A 44 -13.47 -0.45 10.23
C HIS A 44 -12.00 -0.70 9.92
N PRO A 45 -11.17 -0.97 10.94
CA PRO A 45 -9.75 -1.19 10.69
C PRO A 45 -9.51 -2.35 9.74
N GLU A 46 -8.63 -2.14 8.78
CA GLU A 46 -8.29 -3.15 7.80
C GLU A 46 -6.81 -3.05 7.46
N PHE A 47 -6.25 -4.16 7.02
CA PHE A 47 -4.85 -4.22 6.66
C PHE A 47 -4.71 -5.02 5.36
N LYS A 48 -3.99 -4.45 4.39
CA LYS A 48 -3.72 -5.10 3.12
C LYS A 48 -2.24 -5.03 2.82
N ARG A 49 -1.71 -6.11 2.25
CA ARG A 49 -0.35 -6.14 1.77
C ARG A 49 -0.35 -6.42 0.28
N LYS A 50 0.42 -5.64 -0.46
CA LYS A 50 0.55 -5.81 -1.90
C LYS A 50 2.01 -5.99 -2.25
N ILE A 51 2.27 -6.85 -3.23
CA ILE A 51 3.60 -7.11 -3.72
C ILE A 51 3.60 -6.91 -5.22
N PHE A 52 4.61 -6.20 -5.72
CA PHE A 52 4.78 -6.00 -7.15
C PHE A 52 6.23 -6.29 -7.50
N SER A 53 6.45 -7.32 -8.28
CA SER A 53 7.81 -7.72 -8.67
C SER A 53 8.31 -6.88 -9.82
N HIS A 54 9.49 -6.31 -9.64
CA HIS A 54 10.17 -5.56 -10.69
C HIS A 54 11.20 -6.48 -11.34
N HIS A 55 10.87 -6.99 -12.51
CA HIS A 55 11.79 -7.89 -13.21
C HIS A 55 12.15 -7.35 -14.57
#